data_4d0cbfec23b6c55bab702508e1015b0b
#
_entry.id   4d0cbfec23b6c55bab702508e1015b0b
#
_cell.length_a   1.000
_cell.length_b   1.000
_cell.length_c   1.000
_cell.angle_alpha   90.00
_cell.angle_beta   90.00
_cell.angle_gamma   90.00
#
_symmetry.space_group_name_H-M   'P 1'
#
loop_
_entity.id
_entity.type
_entity.pdbx_description
1 polymer ?
#
loop_
_entity_poly.entity_id
_entity_poly.type
_entity_poly.pdbx_seq_one_letter_code
_entity_poly.pdbx_strand_id
1 'polypeptide(L)'
;MSKLFKLSPSDFGFLYDECKRCFYLKVKHNFNRPRGIMPSIFIKIDGIMKDYFEGKSPKDITAALPDGKVEFGDRWIQSKPFLDKKTGNRCFIKGKTDTVLGFNDNTYGVVDFKTSNVKDGNVEKY
;
A
#
# COMPACT_ATOMS: atom_id res chain seq x y z
N MET A 1 -17.55 6.55 -24.86
CA MET A 1 -16.13 6.73 -24.50
C MET A 1 -15.77 5.81 -23.35
N SER A 2 -14.70 5.06 -23.51
CA SER A 2 -14.15 4.26 -22.42
C SER A 2 -13.56 5.18 -21.34
N LYS A 3 -13.92 4.95 -20.09
CA LYS A 3 -13.38 5.71 -18.95
C LYS A 3 -12.17 4.99 -18.37
N LEU A 4 -11.23 5.76 -17.83
CA LEU A 4 -10.10 5.25 -17.10
C LEU A 4 -10.30 5.53 -15.60
N PHE A 5 -10.38 4.46 -14.80
CA PHE A 5 -10.58 4.57 -13.36
C PHE A 5 -9.28 4.26 -12.61
N LYS A 6 -8.99 5.08 -11.63
CA LYS A 6 -7.91 4.86 -10.68
C LYS A 6 -8.45 4.13 -9.45
N LEU A 7 -7.78 3.04 -9.10
CA LEU A 7 -8.05 2.26 -7.89
C LEU A 7 -6.81 2.25 -7.00
N SER A 8 -7.00 2.12 -5.70
CA SER A 8 -5.91 1.92 -4.74
C SER A 8 -6.12 0.62 -3.95
N PRO A 9 -5.07 0.00 -3.41
CA PRO A 9 -5.21 -1.19 -2.58
C PRO A 9 -6.18 -1.01 -1.42
N SER A 10 -6.17 0.14 -0.75
CA SER A 10 -7.09 0.47 0.34
C SER A 10 -8.56 0.64 -0.11
N ASP A 11 -8.80 0.86 -1.40
CA ASP A 11 -10.18 0.91 -1.92
C ASP A 11 -10.83 -0.46 -1.88
N PHE A 12 -10.06 -1.53 -2.04
CA PHE A 12 -10.55 -2.91 -1.97
C PHE A 12 -10.65 -3.40 -0.53
N GLY A 13 -9.55 -3.36 0.21
CA GLY A 13 -9.43 -3.97 1.53
C GLY A 13 -10.21 -3.25 2.64
N PHE A 14 -10.55 -1.98 2.46
CA PHE A 14 -11.25 -1.21 3.48
C PHE A 14 -12.53 -0.58 2.94
N LEU A 15 -12.41 0.26 1.92
CA LEU A 15 -13.54 1.08 1.50
C LEU A 15 -14.67 0.26 0.88
N TYR A 16 -14.35 -0.71 0.02
CA TYR A 16 -15.36 -1.55 -0.63
C TYR A 16 -16.06 -2.46 0.38
N ASP A 17 -15.31 -3.06 1.30
CA ASP A 17 -15.86 -3.96 2.30
C ASP A 17 -16.71 -3.22 3.34
N GLU A 18 -16.27 -2.03 3.74
CA GLU A 18 -17.03 -1.21 4.70
C GLU A 18 -18.26 -0.56 4.09
N CYS A 19 -18.16 -0.03 2.88
CA CYS A 19 -19.23 0.76 2.25
C CYS A 19 -19.10 0.79 0.72
N LYS A 20 -19.82 -0.08 0.04
CA LYS A 20 -19.84 -0.14 -1.44
C LYS A 20 -20.26 1.17 -2.10
N ARG A 21 -21.18 1.92 -1.46
CA ARG A 21 -21.60 3.25 -1.94
C ARG A 21 -20.46 4.25 -1.88
N CYS A 22 -19.68 4.27 -0.79
CA CYS A 22 -18.53 5.15 -0.66
C CYS A 22 -17.44 4.82 -1.69
N PHE A 23 -17.21 3.53 -1.93
CA PHE A 23 -16.31 3.07 -2.99
C PHE A 23 -16.76 3.59 -4.37
N TYR A 24 -18.03 3.40 -4.71
CA TYR A 24 -18.60 3.89 -5.97
C TYR A 24 -18.43 5.41 -6.13
N LEU A 25 -18.79 6.18 -5.11
CA LEU A 25 -18.68 7.64 -5.13
C LEU A 25 -17.23 8.10 -5.30
N LYS A 26 -16.28 7.44 -4.63
CA LYS A 26 -14.86 7.74 -4.76
C LYS A 26 -14.35 7.42 -6.16
N VAL A 27 -14.59 6.22 -6.66
CA VAL A 27 -14.01 5.75 -7.94
C VAL A 27 -14.64 6.46 -9.13
N LYS A 28 -15.97 6.63 -9.12
CA LYS A 28 -16.68 7.18 -10.26
C LYS A 28 -16.78 8.70 -10.26
N HIS A 29 -16.93 9.31 -9.10
CA HIS A 29 -17.18 10.74 -8.93
C HIS A 29 -16.06 11.48 -8.22
N ASN A 30 -14.97 10.79 -7.84
CA ASN A 30 -13.86 11.36 -7.07
C ASN A 30 -14.31 12.03 -5.75
N PHE A 31 -15.42 11.56 -5.19
CA PHE A 31 -15.96 12.04 -3.93
C PHE A 31 -15.47 11.18 -2.79
N ASN A 32 -14.52 11.70 -2.02
CA ASN A 32 -13.88 10.97 -0.93
C ASN A 32 -14.63 11.18 0.39
N ARG A 33 -14.61 10.16 1.25
CA ARG A 33 -14.97 10.33 2.66
C ARG A 33 -14.09 11.39 3.32
N PRO A 34 -14.62 12.15 4.29
CA PRO A 34 -13.79 12.95 5.18
C PRO A 34 -12.70 12.08 5.82
N ARG A 35 -11.48 12.58 5.86
CA ARG A 35 -10.38 11.87 6.53
C ARG A 35 -10.59 11.91 8.03
N GLY A 36 -10.42 10.76 8.68
CA GLY A 36 -10.33 10.70 10.15
C GLY A 36 -9.07 11.39 10.68
N ILE A 37 -9.09 11.73 11.95
CA ILE A 37 -7.93 12.29 12.64
C ILE A 37 -6.92 11.17 12.85
N MET A 38 -5.73 11.31 12.27
CA MET A 38 -4.60 10.43 12.53
C MET A 38 -3.64 11.13 13.51
N PRO A 39 -3.37 10.53 14.68
CA PRO A 39 -2.42 11.10 15.62
C PRO A 39 -1.05 11.29 14.99
N SER A 40 -0.45 12.48 15.19
CA SER A 40 0.85 12.83 14.59
C SER A 40 2.00 11.91 15.02
N ILE A 41 1.86 11.27 16.19
CA ILE A 41 2.85 10.31 16.69
C ILE A 41 3.03 9.12 15.75
N PHE A 42 1.96 8.60 15.15
CA PHE A 42 2.06 7.48 14.21
C PHE A 42 2.78 7.85 12.92
N ILE A 43 2.55 9.07 12.43
CA ILE A 43 3.25 9.59 11.25
C ILE A 43 4.76 9.73 11.54
N LYS A 44 5.11 10.22 12.73
CA LYS A 44 6.51 10.36 13.15
C LYS A 44 7.21 9.01 13.30
N ILE A 45 6.56 8.03 13.95
CA ILE A 45 7.11 6.68 14.13
C ILE A 45 7.36 6.04 12.76
N ASP A 46 6.40 6.11 11.84
CA ASP A 46 6.52 5.58 10.48
C ASP A 46 7.72 6.19 9.75
N GLY A 47 7.87 7.52 9.79
CA GLY A 47 9.01 8.22 9.20
C GLY A 47 10.35 7.79 9.80
N ILE A 48 10.45 7.74 11.13
CA ILE A 48 11.68 7.33 11.83
C ILE A 48 12.08 5.89 11.46
N MET A 49 11.12 4.98 11.38
CA MET A 49 11.39 3.58 11.01
C MET A 49 11.91 3.48 9.57
N LYS A 50 11.29 4.18 8.63
CA LYS A 50 11.71 4.20 7.23
C LYS A 50 13.13 4.76 7.09
N ASP A 51 13.40 5.91 7.69
CA ASP A 51 14.73 6.55 7.67
C ASP A 51 15.80 5.66 8.33
N TYR A 52 15.45 5.00 9.43
CA TYR A 52 16.37 4.13 10.16
C TYR A 52 16.81 2.92 9.34
N PHE A 53 15.91 2.30 8.61
CA PHE A 53 16.21 1.08 7.85
C PHE A 53 16.74 1.35 6.44
N GLU A 54 16.58 2.54 5.89
CA GLU A 54 17.04 2.88 4.55
C GLU A 54 18.55 2.62 4.40
N GLY A 55 18.91 1.88 3.37
CA GLY A 55 20.30 1.52 3.07
C GLY A 55 20.88 0.37 3.90
N LYS A 56 20.14 -0.13 4.91
CA LYS A 56 20.58 -1.27 5.76
C LYS A 56 20.26 -2.61 5.12
N SER A 57 20.74 -3.68 5.78
CA SER A 57 20.39 -5.05 5.40
C SER A 57 18.93 -5.36 5.76
N PRO A 58 18.20 -6.12 4.93
CA PRO A 58 16.89 -6.63 5.31
C PRO A 58 16.91 -7.43 6.62
N LYS A 59 18.03 -8.07 6.93
CA LYS A 59 18.22 -8.82 8.19
C LYS A 59 18.20 -7.94 9.43
N ASP A 60 18.45 -6.65 9.30
CA ASP A 60 18.29 -5.69 10.42
C ASP A 60 16.81 -5.48 10.77
N ILE A 61 15.89 -5.74 9.85
CA ILE A 61 14.44 -5.73 10.11
C ILE A 61 14.04 -7.05 10.78
N THR A 62 14.41 -8.16 10.17
CA THR A 62 14.23 -9.50 10.72
C THR A 62 15.20 -10.49 10.10
N ALA A 63 15.76 -11.39 10.93
CA ALA A 63 16.69 -12.43 10.48
C ALA A 63 16.10 -13.41 9.45
N ALA A 64 14.79 -13.50 9.36
CA ALA A 64 14.09 -14.37 8.40
C ALA A 64 14.17 -13.89 6.95
N LEU A 65 14.54 -12.63 6.71
CA LEU A 65 14.64 -12.08 5.36
C LEU A 65 15.94 -12.48 4.66
N PRO A 66 15.92 -12.68 3.33
CA PRO A 66 17.13 -12.91 2.53
C PRO A 66 18.10 -11.73 2.58
N ASP A 67 19.35 -11.99 2.17
CA ASP A 67 20.37 -10.96 2.04
C ASP A 67 20.05 -9.99 0.90
N GLY A 68 20.33 -8.72 1.14
CA GLY A 68 20.04 -7.66 0.18
C GLY A 68 20.22 -6.27 0.78
N LYS A 69 19.46 -5.32 0.28
CA LYS A 69 19.49 -3.94 0.74
C LYS A 69 18.08 -3.36 0.84
N VAL A 70 17.83 -2.59 1.88
CA VAL A 70 16.64 -1.73 1.97
C VAL A 70 16.86 -0.54 1.05
N GLU A 71 16.13 -0.48 -0.07
CA GLU A 71 16.46 0.46 -1.14
C GLU A 71 15.82 1.82 -0.93
N PHE A 72 14.50 1.87 -0.76
CA PHE A 72 13.79 3.15 -0.60
C PHE A 72 12.42 2.94 0.06
N GLY A 73 11.93 4.01 0.66
CA GLY A 73 10.57 4.13 1.17
C GLY A 73 9.70 5.07 0.33
N ASP A 74 8.42 5.06 0.62
CA ASP A 74 7.44 6.05 0.14
C ASP A 74 7.35 6.20 -1.39
N ARG A 75 7.56 5.13 -2.15
CA ARG A 75 7.51 5.16 -3.61
C ARG A 75 6.12 4.85 -4.15
N TRP A 76 5.67 5.67 -5.09
CA TRP A 76 4.47 5.41 -5.84
C TRP A 76 4.69 4.35 -6.92
N ILE A 77 3.85 3.32 -6.91
CA ILE A 77 3.83 2.26 -7.92
C ILE A 77 2.47 2.26 -8.59
N GLN A 78 2.48 2.05 -9.89
CA GLN A 78 1.27 2.01 -10.70
C GLN A 78 1.29 0.82 -11.65
N SER A 79 0.18 0.09 -11.72
CA SER A 79 0.01 -1.00 -12.68
C SER A 79 -0.19 -0.48 -14.11
N LYS A 80 0.02 -1.35 -15.09
CA LYS A 80 -0.52 -1.12 -16.43
C LYS A 80 -2.05 -1.08 -16.36
N PRO A 81 -2.71 -0.29 -17.21
CA PRO A 81 -4.17 -0.33 -17.29
C PRO A 81 -4.66 -1.70 -17.77
N PHE A 82 -5.72 -2.19 -17.15
CA PHE A 82 -6.43 -3.40 -17.58
C PHE A 82 -7.84 -3.05 -18.05
N LEU A 83 -8.32 -3.81 -19.02
CA LEU A 83 -9.61 -3.58 -19.67
C LEU A 83 -10.69 -4.47 -19.03
N ASP A 84 -11.78 -3.85 -18.60
CA ASP A 84 -13.02 -4.59 -18.33
C ASP A 84 -13.75 -4.87 -19.66
N LYS A 85 -13.75 -6.14 -20.06
CA LYS A 85 -14.35 -6.56 -21.33
C LYS A 85 -15.86 -6.36 -21.39
N LYS A 86 -16.56 -6.29 -20.24
CA LYS A 86 -18.02 -6.13 -20.20
C LYS A 86 -18.44 -4.69 -20.47
N THR A 87 -17.73 -3.74 -19.92
CA THR A 87 -18.09 -2.31 -20.00
C THR A 87 -17.23 -1.52 -20.96
N GLY A 88 -16.10 -2.07 -21.41
CA GLY A 88 -15.12 -1.36 -22.22
C GLY A 88 -14.32 -0.32 -21.44
N ASN A 89 -14.51 -0.23 -20.13
CA ASN A 89 -13.76 0.67 -19.27
C ASN A 89 -12.37 0.13 -18.95
N ARG A 90 -11.43 1.01 -18.64
CA ARG A 90 -10.09 0.65 -18.22
C ARG A 90 -9.88 1.06 -16.76
N CYS A 91 -9.13 0.26 -16.04
CA CYS A 91 -8.75 0.52 -14.66
C CYS A 91 -7.24 0.37 -14.50
N PHE A 92 -6.66 1.05 -13.53
CA PHE A 92 -5.30 0.81 -13.08
C PHE A 92 -5.24 0.93 -11.56
N ILE A 93 -4.31 0.20 -10.96
CA ILE A 93 -4.06 0.25 -9.52
C ILE A 93 -2.86 1.14 -9.27
N LYS A 94 -2.99 2.10 -8.37
CA LYS A 94 -1.91 2.96 -7.92
C LYS A 94 -1.84 2.96 -6.40
N GLY A 95 -0.69 2.65 -5.86
CA GLY A 95 -0.43 2.61 -4.43
C GLY A 95 0.93 3.20 -4.08
N LYS A 96 1.13 3.46 -2.80
CA LYS A 96 2.39 3.90 -2.23
C LYS A 96 2.94 2.76 -1.39
N THR A 97 4.18 2.36 -1.62
CA THR A 97 4.85 1.36 -0.78
C THR A 97 5.52 2.04 0.39
N ASP A 98 5.51 1.40 1.56
CA ASP A 98 6.24 1.92 2.72
C ASP A 98 7.74 1.75 2.53
N THR A 99 8.19 0.53 2.29
CA THR A 99 9.61 0.24 2.11
C THR A 99 9.79 -0.88 1.09
N VAL A 100 10.77 -0.75 0.22
CA VAL A 100 11.12 -1.77 -0.79
C VAL A 100 12.50 -2.35 -0.48
N LEU A 101 12.58 -3.66 -0.51
CA LEU A 101 13.80 -4.43 -0.34
C LEU A 101 14.26 -4.94 -1.70
N GLY A 102 15.52 -4.77 -2.03
CA GLY A 102 16.17 -5.45 -3.14
C GLY A 102 17.03 -6.60 -2.62
N PHE A 103 16.77 -7.81 -3.08
CA PHE A 103 17.55 -8.99 -2.68
C PHE A 103 18.67 -9.29 -3.67
N ASN A 104 19.68 -10.02 -3.21
CA ASN A 104 20.86 -10.34 -4.02
C ASN A 104 20.58 -11.24 -5.22
N ASP A 105 19.43 -11.93 -5.23
CA ASP A 105 18.95 -12.75 -6.35
C ASP A 105 18.16 -11.95 -7.41
N ASN A 106 18.17 -10.62 -7.35
CA ASN A 106 17.41 -9.70 -8.20
C ASN A 106 15.88 -9.78 -8.02
N THR A 107 15.41 -10.34 -6.92
CA THR A 107 14.01 -10.25 -6.52
C THR A 107 13.78 -9.06 -5.59
N TYR A 108 12.50 -8.69 -5.43
CA TYR A 108 12.10 -7.58 -4.58
C TYR A 108 11.09 -8.01 -3.54
N GLY A 109 11.16 -7.39 -2.38
CA GLY A 109 10.17 -7.51 -1.33
C GLY A 109 9.57 -6.16 -0.95
N VAL A 110 8.41 -6.19 -0.33
CA VAL A 110 7.78 -4.99 0.23
C VAL A 110 7.56 -5.22 1.72
N VAL A 111 7.94 -4.23 2.52
CA VAL A 111 7.67 -4.19 3.96
C VAL A 111 6.73 -3.04 4.25
N ASP A 112 5.71 -3.33 5.04
CA ASP A 112 4.73 -2.36 5.49
C ASP A 112 4.78 -2.32 7.03
N PHE A 113 5.06 -1.16 7.59
CA PHE A 113 5.18 -0.98 9.04
C PHE A 113 3.81 -0.66 9.64
N LYS A 114 3.40 -1.45 10.62
CA LYS A 114 2.13 -1.26 11.34
C LYS A 114 2.38 -0.90 12.80
N THR A 115 1.67 0.09 13.29
CA THR A 115 1.74 0.57 14.68
C THR A 115 0.64 -0.02 15.57
N SER A 116 0.01 -1.11 15.16
CA SER A 116 -1.02 -1.81 15.94
C SER A 116 -0.45 -3.03 16.65
N ASN A 117 -1.03 -3.37 17.81
CA ASN A 117 -0.74 -4.64 18.46
C ASN A 117 -1.21 -5.80 17.58
N VAL A 118 -0.34 -6.76 17.35
CA VAL A 118 -0.71 -8.03 16.72
C VAL A 118 -1.53 -8.81 17.73
N LYS A 119 -2.84 -8.85 17.54
CA LYS A 119 -3.73 -9.82 18.19
C LYS A 119 -4.02 -10.92 17.19
N ASP A 120 -4.19 -12.16 17.69
CA ASP A 120 -4.64 -13.27 16.86
C ASP A 120 -5.86 -12.86 16.04
N GLY A 121 -5.78 -13.00 14.71
CA GLY A 121 -6.81 -12.56 13.76
C GLY A 121 -6.60 -11.19 13.11
N ASN A 122 -5.67 -10.34 13.58
CA ASN A 122 -5.36 -9.08 12.91
C ASN A 122 -4.37 -9.25 11.75
N VAL A 123 -3.61 -10.35 11.72
CA VAL A 123 -2.62 -10.63 10.66
C VAL A 123 -3.33 -10.91 9.33
N GLU A 124 -4.53 -11.48 9.36
CA GLU A 124 -5.31 -11.79 8.15
C GLU A 124 -5.95 -10.56 7.48
N LYS A 125 -5.94 -9.39 8.14
CA LYS A 125 -6.51 -8.14 7.57
C LYS A 125 -5.50 -7.32 6.77
N TYR A 126 -4.25 -7.70 6.78
CA TYR A 126 -3.15 -7.00 6.13
C TYR A 126 -2.41 -8.02 5.22
#